data_7cac25b96f5d36c6a0b7bb8f8f85c5bf
#
_entry.id   7cac25b96f5d36c6a0b7bb8f8f85c5bf
#
_cell.length_a   1.000
_cell.length_b   1.000
_cell.length_c   1.000
_cell.angle_alpha   90.00
_cell.angle_beta   90.00
_cell.angle_gamma   90.00
#
_symmetry.space_group_name_H-M   'P 1'
#
loop_
_entity.id
_entity.type
_entity.pdbx_description
1 polymer ?
#
loop_
_entity_poly.entity_id
_entity_poly.type
_entity_poly.pdbx_seq_one_letter_code
_entity_poly.pdbx_strand_id
1 'polypeptide(L)'
;MKVSDFNYNLPEELIAQTPIQKRDESRLMVLDRKNKTVEHKIFKNILDYLKPGDVLVRNNTKVIPARIYGKKETGANVEFLLLNNIEGDIWESIVRPGNKLHVGTKVIFGEGKLKAEIFEVLEGGTRKVKFEYDGIFNEILDEIGLMPLPPYIHEELKEKDRYQTVYAKFQGSAAAPTAGLHFTDELLEKIRQKGVEIANVTLHVGIGTFRPVKVDNIEEHHMHSEHFYIKKEDVEKINNAKKEGRRVIAVGTTSCRVLESIADENGMVKETEEDTSIFIYPGYKFKCIDALITNFHLPESTLLMLVSALAGKEFIMNAYEEAVKEKYRFFSFGDAMFIQ
;
A
#
# COMPACT_ATOMS: atom_id res chain seq x y z
N MET A 1 21.23 8.56 -10.35
CA MET A 1 20.38 9.61 -9.72
C MET A 1 20.48 9.46 -8.21
N LYS A 2 20.55 10.55 -7.43
CA LYS A 2 20.68 10.44 -5.96
C LYS A 2 19.32 10.35 -5.28
N VAL A 3 19.26 9.62 -4.19
CA VAL A 3 18.05 9.56 -3.31
C VAL A 3 17.72 10.95 -2.79
N SER A 4 18.72 11.76 -2.42
CA SER A 4 18.56 13.15 -1.97
C SER A 4 17.94 14.09 -3.01
N ASP A 5 17.94 13.72 -4.29
CA ASP A 5 17.27 14.48 -5.34
C ASP A 5 15.73 14.48 -5.20
N PHE A 6 15.20 13.63 -4.33
CA PHE A 6 13.76 13.49 -4.00
C PHE A 6 13.46 13.99 -2.59
N ASN A 7 14.32 14.84 -2.05
CA ASN A 7 14.08 15.45 -0.73
C ASN A 7 13.21 16.71 -0.86
N TYR A 8 12.34 16.93 0.08
CA TYR A 8 11.57 18.15 0.28
C TYR A 8 11.33 18.36 1.78
N ASN A 9 11.10 19.60 2.18
CA ASN A 9 10.83 19.90 3.58
C ASN A 9 9.37 19.55 3.93
N LEU A 10 9.17 18.50 4.73
CA LEU A 10 7.86 18.09 5.23
C LEU A 10 7.75 18.39 6.71
N PRO A 11 6.94 19.39 7.15
CA PRO A 11 6.63 19.59 8.55
C PRO A 11 5.91 18.37 9.15
N GLU A 12 6.33 17.95 10.35
CA GLU A 12 5.80 16.75 11.01
C GLU A 12 4.29 16.86 11.29
N GLU A 13 3.79 18.07 11.58
CA GLU A 13 2.37 18.33 11.80
C GLU A 13 1.47 18.07 10.58
N LEU A 14 2.04 17.98 9.37
CA LEU A 14 1.28 17.64 8.17
C LEU A 14 1.12 16.12 7.97
N ILE A 15 1.84 15.30 8.73
CA ILE A 15 1.69 13.86 8.72
C ILE A 15 0.41 13.47 9.44
N ALA A 16 -0.58 12.99 8.69
CA ALA A 16 -1.89 12.66 9.23
C ALA A 16 -1.84 11.50 10.22
N GLN A 17 -2.21 11.76 11.47
CA GLN A 17 -2.24 10.75 12.53
C GLN A 17 -3.58 10.00 12.57
N THR A 18 -4.66 10.62 12.12
CA THR A 18 -6.01 10.05 12.15
C THR A 18 -6.70 10.22 10.79
N PRO A 19 -7.57 9.28 10.39
CA PRO A 19 -8.36 9.43 9.17
C PRO A 19 -9.36 10.59 9.31
N ILE A 20 -9.65 11.26 8.19
CA ILE A 20 -10.74 12.24 8.12
C ILE A 20 -12.10 11.53 8.36
N GLN A 21 -13.07 12.24 8.93
CA GLN A 21 -14.36 11.64 9.32
C GLN A 21 -15.08 10.96 8.15
N LYS A 22 -15.23 11.65 7.04
CA LYS A 22 -15.78 11.09 5.79
C LYS A 22 -14.65 10.90 4.78
N ARG A 23 -14.48 9.66 4.30
CA ARG A 23 -13.35 9.25 3.44
C ARG A 23 -13.20 10.09 2.18
N ASP A 24 -14.33 10.38 1.51
CA ASP A 24 -14.41 11.11 0.25
C ASP A 24 -14.42 12.65 0.39
N GLU A 25 -14.28 13.15 1.62
CA GLU A 25 -14.11 14.57 1.92
C GLU A 25 -12.63 14.97 2.15
N SER A 26 -11.67 14.06 1.99
CA SER A 26 -10.25 14.41 1.90
C SER A 26 -10.01 15.36 0.72
N ARG A 27 -8.93 16.14 0.80
CA ARG A 27 -8.55 16.98 -0.35
C ARG A 27 -8.00 16.14 -1.48
N LEU A 28 -8.14 16.63 -2.69
CA LEU A 28 -7.60 16.05 -3.91
C LEU A 28 -6.81 17.10 -4.68
N MET A 29 -5.53 16.82 -4.90
CA MET A 29 -4.71 17.59 -5.83
C MET A 29 -4.72 16.91 -7.19
N VAL A 30 -5.25 17.59 -8.20
CA VAL A 30 -5.29 17.08 -9.58
C VAL A 30 -4.11 17.64 -10.36
N LEU A 31 -3.30 16.76 -10.91
CA LEU A 31 -2.12 17.10 -11.70
C LEU A 31 -2.33 16.71 -13.16
N ASP A 32 -2.40 17.71 -14.05
CA ASP A 32 -2.38 17.51 -15.49
C ASP A 32 -0.94 17.49 -15.99
N ARG A 33 -0.44 16.30 -16.34
CA ARG A 33 0.95 16.10 -16.80
C ARG A 33 1.25 16.79 -18.12
N LYS A 34 0.23 16.91 -18.99
CA LYS A 34 0.39 17.49 -20.32
C LYS A 34 0.48 19.01 -20.25
N ASN A 35 -0.43 19.62 -19.50
CA ASN A 35 -0.50 21.08 -19.40
C ASN A 35 0.30 21.66 -18.24
N LYS A 36 0.87 20.79 -17.37
CA LYS A 36 1.60 21.16 -16.15
C LYS A 36 0.79 22.06 -15.22
N THR A 37 -0.51 21.78 -15.10
CA THR A 37 -1.41 22.51 -14.21
C THR A 37 -1.77 21.70 -12.95
N VAL A 38 -2.04 22.42 -11.87
CA VAL A 38 -2.46 21.89 -10.58
C VAL A 38 -3.84 22.46 -10.25
N GLU A 39 -4.75 21.60 -9.79
CA GLU A 39 -6.05 22.01 -9.28
C GLU A 39 -6.28 21.44 -7.89
N HIS A 40 -6.96 22.19 -7.02
CA HIS A 40 -7.32 21.77 -5.67
C HIS A 40 -8.82 21.47 -5.59
N LYS A 41 -9.16 20.26 -5.19
CA LYS A 41 -10.53 19.73 -5.11
C LYS A 41 -10.73 18.96 -3.80
N ILE A 42 -11.91 18.41 -3.64
CA ILE A 42 -12.25 17.39 -2.64
C ILE A 42 -12.34 16.04 -3.34
N PHE A 43 -11.97 14.95 -2.68
CA PHE A 43 -11.82 13.64 -3.33
C PHE A 43 -13.07 13.18 -4.09
N LYS A 44 -14.28 13.43 -3.58
CA LYS A 44 -15.52 13.11 -4.28
C LYS A 44 -15.64 13.75 -5.67
N ASN A 45 -14.91 14.85 -5.93
CA ASN A 45 -14.85 15.48 -7.26
C ASN A 45 -14.02 14.68 -8.27
N ILE A 46 -13.41 13.56 -7.88
CA ILE A 46 -12.77 12.65 -8.85
C ILE A 46 -13.73 12.23 -9.97
N LEU A 47 -15.03 12.21 -9.67
CA LEU A 47 -16.07 11.97 -10.67
C LEU A 47 -16.00 12.93 -11.86
N ASP A 48 -15.59 14.19 -11.67
CA ASP A 48 -15.52 15.19 -12.73
C ASP A 48 -14.40 14.89 -13.75
N TYR A 49 -13.40 14.10 -13.33
CA TYR A 49 -12.20 13.74 -14.10
C TYR A 49 -12.26 12.35 -14.74
N LEU A 50 -13.14 11.49 -14.24
CA LEU A 50 -13.38 10.16 -14.80
C LEU A 50 -14.33 10.25 -16.01
N LYS A 51 -14.09 9.40 -17.01
CA LYS A 51 -14.86 9.35 -18.25
C LYS A 51 -15.54 8.00 -18.39
N PRO A 52 -16.74 7.94 -19.03
CA PRO A 52 -17.32 6.67 -19.41
C PRO A 52 -16.33 5.81 -20.21
N GLY A 53 -16.20 4.54 -19.84
CA GLY A 53 -15.26 3.62 -20.44
C GLY A 53 -13.87 3.58 -19.80
N ASP A 54 -13.52 4.48 -18.86
CA ASP A 54 -12.31 4.31 -18.06
C ASP A 54 -12.36 3.00 -17.28
N VAL A 55 -11.19 2.39 -17.02
CA VAL A 55 -11.06 1.25 -16.10
C VAL A 55 -10.27 1.66 -14.86
N LEU A 56 -10.94 1.61 -13.71
CA LEU A 56 -10.34 1.91 -12.42
C LEU A 56 -9.83 0.61 -11.78
N VAL A 57 -8.52 0.45 -11.68
CA VAL A 57 -7.88 -0.76 -11.12
C VAL A 57 -7.46 -0.52 -9.69
N ARG A 58 -7.99 -1.32 -8.76
CA ARG A 58 -7.78 -1.17 -7.32
C ARG A 58 -7.25 -2.45 -6.69
N ASN A 59 -6.51 -2.30 -5.58
CA ASN A 59 -6.01 -3.43 -4.80
C ASN A 59 -7.04 -3.80 -3.72
N ASN A 60 -7.62 -5.00 -3.81
CA ASN A 60 -8.67 -5.50 -2.91
C ASN A 60 -8.13 -6.37 -1.77
N THR A 61 -6.84 -6.27 -1.47
CA THR A 61 -6.26 -6.94 -0.30
C THR A 61 -6.89 -6.45 1.00
N LYS A 62 -6.97 -7.35 1.99
CA LYS A 62 -7.45 -7.07 3.34
C LYS A 62 -6.31 -7.17 4.34
N VAL A 63 -6.13 -6.13 5.15
CA VAL A 63 -5.15 -6.13 6.24
C VAL A 63 -5.60 -7.08 7.32
N ILE A 64 -4.68 -7.91 7.81
CA ILE A 64 -4.89 -8.74 8.99
C ILE A 64 -4.41 -8.00 10.24
N PRO A 65 -4.97 -8.25 11.44
CA PRO A 65 -4.48 -7.69 12.69
C PRO A 65 -3.16 -8.37 13.09
N ALA A 66 -2.13 -8.07 12.30
CA ALA A 66 -0.85 -8.77 12.29
C ALA A 66 0.07 -8.43 13.47
N ARG A 67 -0.27 -7.43 14.29
CA ARG A 67 0.53 -7.04 15.46
C ARG A 67 -0.03 -7.70 16.71
N ILE A 68 0.73 -8.61 17.30
CA ILE A 68 0.32 -9.36 18.49
C ILE A 68 1.33 -9.18 19.64
N TYR A 69 0.80 -9.05 20.85
CA TYR A 69 1.59 -8.93 22.07
C TYR A 69 1.49 -10.20 22.89
N GLY A 70 2.63 -10.70 23.34
CA GLY A 70 2.71 -11.94 24.09
C GLY A 70 3.74 -11.88 25.22
N LYS A 71 3.90 -13.00 25.89
CA LYS A 71 4.88 -13.20 26.95
C LYS A 71 5.74 -14.42 26.67
N LYS A 72 7.03 -14.31 26.90
CA LYS A 72 7.93 -15.45 26.98
C LYS A 72 7.59 -16.31 28.20
N GLU A 73 8.04 -17.54 28.23
CA GLU A 73 7.96 -18.38 29.41
C GLU A 73 8.57 -17.75 30.67
N THR A 74 9.55 -16.84 30.48
CA THR A 74 10.16 -16.04 31.56
C THR A 74 9.31 -14.88 32.05
N GLY A 75 8.11 -14.65 31.48
CA GLY A 75 7.23 -13.54 31.80
C GLY A 75 7.50 -12.23 31.07
N ALA A 76 8.59 -12.14 30.31
CA ALA A 76 8.95 -10.91 29.60
C ALA A 76 7.99 -10.64 28.43
N ASN A 77 7.50 -9.39 28.32
CA ASN A 77 6.63 -8.95 27.22
C ASN A 77 7.40 -8.90 25.90
N VAL A 78 6.72 -9.28 24.84
CA VAL A 78 7.23 -9.27 23.47
C VAL A 78 6.15 -8.83 22.49
N GLU A 79 6.57 -8.28 21.36
CA GLU A 79 5.72 -7.92 20.23
C GLU A 79 6.14 -8.74 19.01
N PHE A 80 5.18 -9.34 18.34
CA PHE A 80 5.37 -9.96 17.04
C PHE A 80 4.50 -9.23 16.01
N LEU A 81 5.08 -9.01 14.86
CA LEU A 81 4.42 -8.42 13.71
C LEU A 81 4.56 -9.39 12.55
N LEU A 82 3.46 -10.07 12.22
CA LEU A 82 3.39 -11.03 11.13
C LEU A 82 3.54 -10.30 9.79
N LEU A 83 4.36 -10.85 8.89
CA LEU A 83 4.64 -10.31 7.57
C LEU A 83 3.98 -11.15 6.48
N ASN A 84 4.51 -12.35 6.28
CA ASN A 84 4.10 -13.26 5.24
C ASN A 84 3.86 -14.65 5.81
N ASN A 85 2.79 -15.30 5.40
CA ASN A 85 2.65 -16.74 5.59
C ASN A 85 3.60 -17.44 4.61
N ILE A 86 4.50 -18.27 5.14
CA ILE A 86 5.48 -19.00 4.32
C ILE A 86 4.87 -20.33 3.87
N GLU A 87 4.35 -21.09 4.84
CA GLU A 87 3.71 -22.38 4.61
C GLU A 87 2.93 -22.81 5.86
N GLY A 88 1.66 -23.17 5.73
CA GLY A 88 0.83 -23.63 6.84
C GLY A 88 0.84 -22.65 8.02
N ASP A 89 1.35 -23.11 9.18
CA ASP A 89 1.42 -22.33 10.40
C ASP A 89 2.74 -21.59 10.59
N ILE A 90 3.57 -21.54 9.54
CA ILE A 90 4.88 -20.90 9.54
C ILE A 90 4.78 -19.50 8.93
N TRP A 91 5.19 -18.51 9.72
CA TRP A 91 5.14 -17.10 9.32
C TRP A 91 6.52 -16.43 9.43
N GLU A 92 6.81 -15.56 8.48
CA GLU A 92 7.86 -14.57 8.67
C GLU A 92 7.32 -13.44 9.55
N SER A 93 8.11 -13.03 10.55
CA SER A 93 7.70 -12.00 11.51
C SER A 93 8.86 -11.11 11.93
N ILE A 94 8.55 -9.83 12.15
CA ILE A 94 9.41 -8.94 12.92
C ILE A 94 9.06 -9.14 14.40
N VAL A 95 10.10 -9.21 15.25
CA VAL A 95 9.92 -9.43 16.69
C VAL A 95 10.64 -8.35 17.50
N ARG A 96 10.05 -7.97 18.62
CA ARG A 96 10.63 -6.99 19.55
C ARG A 96 10.53 -7.48 21.00
N PRO A 97 11.62 -7.31 21.78
CA PRO A 97 12.98 -6.85 21.43
C PRO A 97 13.75 -7.96 20.69
N GLY A 98 14.30 -7.65 19.49
CA GLY A 98 14.93 -8.65 18.61
C GLY A 98 16.14 -9.35 19.22
N ASN A 99 16.90 -8.66 20.07
CA ASN A 99 18.09 -9.20 20.75
C ASN A 99 17.79 -10.18 21.89
N LYS A 100 16.52 -10.39 22.25
CA LYS A 100 16.07 -11.32 23.30
C LYS A 100 15.24 -12.48 22.76
N LEU A 101 15.08 -12.55 21.43
CA LEU A 101 14.21 -13.49 20.75
C LEU A 101 15.03 -14.29 19.73
N HIS A 102 15.56 -15.44 20.18
CA HIS A 102 16.45 -16.34 19.45
C HIS A 102 15.72 -17.62 19.06
N VAL A 103 16.36 -18.45 18.23
CA VAL A 103 15.86 -19.78 17.88
C VAL A 103 15.58 -20.60 19.17
N GLY A 104 14.44 -21.30 19.19
CA GLY A 104 13.94 -22.06 20.35
C GLY A 104 13.17 -21.22 21.37
N THR A 105 13.07 -19.90 21.19
CA THR A 105 12.25 -19.09 22.10
C THR A 105 10.78 -19.38 21.88
N LYS A 106 10.08 -19.71 22.97
CA LYS A 106 8.62 -19.92 23.03
C LYS A 106 7.92 -18.71 23.60
N VAL A 107 6.78 -18.36 23.01
CA VAL A 107 5.96 -17.20 23.36
C VAL A 107 4.49 -17.60 23.40
N ILE A 108 3.75 -17.02 24.35
CA ILE A 108 2.32 -17.24 24.54
C ILE A 108 1.59 -15.92 24.32
N PHE A 109 0.53 -15.96 23.52
CA PHE A 109 -0.34 -14.82 23.19
C PHE A 109 -1.79 -15.12 23.61
N GLY A 110 -2.55 -14.06 23.92
CA GLY A 110 -3.99 -14.18 24.18
C GLY A 110 -4.33 -15.19 25.26
N GLU A 111 -3.60 -15.19 26.39
CA GLU A 111 -3.85 -16.11 27.53
C GLU A 111 -3.76 -17.60 27.15
N GLY A 112 -2.94 -17.92 26.14
CA GLY A 112 -2.71 -19.30 25.70
C GLY A 112 -3.46 -19.71 24.45
N LYS A 113 -4.29 -18.85 23.85
CA LYS A 113 -5.01 -19.12 22.60
C LYS A 113 -4.08 -19.33 21.42
N LEU A 114 -2.90 -18.66 21.42
CA LEU A 114 -1.89 -18.78 20.39
C LEU A 114 -0.53 -18.96 21.05
N LYS A 115 0.23 -19.96 20.61
CA LYS A 115 1.61 -20.18 21.01
C LYS A 115 2.50 -20.06 19.79
N ALA A 116 3.74 -19.66 20.00
CA ALA A 116 4.71 -19.53 18.93
C ALA A 116 6.08 -20.03 19.36
N GLU A 117 6.83 -20.60 18.41
CA GLU A 117 8.23 -20.95 18.55
C GLU A 117 9.04 -20.35 17.39
N ILE A 118 10.13 -19.66 17.73
CA ILE A 118 11.08 -19.15 16.73
C ILE A 118 12.02 -20.28 16.35
N PHE A 119 12.08 -20.67 15.07
CA PHE A 119 12.95 -21.75 14.63
C PHE A 119 14.06 -21.31 13.67
N GLU A 120 13.98 -20.08 13.11
CA GLU A 120 15.04 -19.53 12.26
C GLU A 120 15.13 -18.01 12.38
N VAL A 121 16.35 -17.48 12.28
CA VAL A 121 16.62 -16.04 12.15
C VAL A 121 17.05 -15.78 10.70
N LEU A 122 16.27 -14.97 9.99
CA LEU A 122 16.52 -14.66 8.59
C LEU A 122 17.49 -13.49 8.42
N GLU A 123 18.05 -13.38 7.23
CA GLU A 123 18.82 -12.21 6.82
C GLU A 123 17.94 -10.95 6.94
N GLY A 124 18.51 -9.86 7.49
CA GLY A 124 17.74 -8.65 7.79
C GLY A 124 16.99 -8.65 9.14
N GLY A 125 17.14 -9.74 9.93
CA GLY A 125 16.70 -9.79 11.33
C GLY A 125 15.25 -10.18 11.56
N THR A 126 14.51 -10.57 10.53
CA THR A 126 13.19 -11.20 10.68
C THR A 126 13.31 -12.64 11.21
N ARG A 127 12.21 -13.23 11.62
CA ARG A 127 12.14 -14.57 12.20
C ARG A 127 11.17 -15.43 11.43
N LYS A 128 11.53 -16.71 11.23
CA LYS A 128 10.51 -17.73 10.93
C LYS A 128 9.97 -18.25 12.25
N VAL A 129 8.66 -18.16 12.37
CA VAL A 129 7.91 -18.47 13.58
C VAL A 129 6.86 -19.52 13.23
N LYS A 130 6.85 -20.62 13.99
CA LYS A 130 5.80 -21.61 13.89
C LYS A 130 4.76 -21.35 14.98
N PHE A 131 3.49 -21.30 14.57
CA PHE A 131 2.37 -21.10 15.49
C PHE A 131 1.67 -22.42 15.81
N GLU A 132 1.18 -22.53 17.04
CA GLU A 132 0.32 -23.61 17.54
C GLU A 132 -0.93 -23.02 18.15
N TYR A 133 -2.10 -23.51 17.75
CA TYR A 133 -3.40 -23.02 18.18
C TYR A 133 -4.49 -24.06 17.94
N ASP A 134 -5.63 -23.90 18.60
CA ASP A 134 -6.86 -24.65 18.33
C ASP A 134 -7.87 -23.77 17.61
N GLY A 135 -8.45 -24.23 16.51
CA GLY A 135 -9.45 -23.50 15.73
C GLY A 135 -8.91 -22.82 14.48
N ILE A 136 -9.38 -21.61 14.18
CA ILE A 136 -9.06 -20.87 12.96
C ILE A 136 -8.10 -19.72 13.29
N PHE A 137 -6.91 -19.74 12.70
CA PHE A 137 -5.84 -18.77 12.97
C PHE A 137 -6.30 -17.30 12.82
N ASN A 138 -7.04 -17.00 11.75
CA ASN A 138 -7.49 -15.64 11.49
C ASN A 138 -8.52 -15.15 12.53
N GLU A 139 -9.39 -16.02 13.04
CA GLU A 139 -10.33 -15.67 14.13
C GLU A 139 -9.59 -15.34 15.42
N ILE A 140 -8.54 -16.10 15.72
CA ILE A 140 -7.68 -15.84 16.88
C ILE A 140 -6.96 -14.49 16.69
N LEU A 141 -6.41 -14.21 15.51
CA LEU A 141 -5.78 -12.92 15.21
C LEU A 141 -6.78 -11.76 15.33
N ASP A 142 -8.01 -11.91 14.86
CA ASP A 142 -9.06 -10.88 14.96
C ASP A 142 -9.36 -10.54 16.43
N GLU A 143 -9.25 -11.53 17.33
CA GLU A 143 -9.48 -11.36 18.77
C GLU A 143 -8.28 -10.70 19.48
N ILE A 144 -7.06 -11.21 19.28
CA ILE A 144 -5.88 -10.79 20.06
C ILE A 144 -4.99 -9.77 19.36
N GLY A 145 -5.15 -9.61 18.04
CA GLY A 145 -4.29 -8.79 17.20
C GLY A 145 -4.74 -7.34 17.11
N LEU A 146 -3.77 -6.48 16.82
CA LEU A 146 -3.96 -5.08 16.51
C LEU A 146 -3.62 -4.81 15.04
N MET A 147 -4.31 -3.80 14.46
CA MET A 147 -3.99 -3.33 13.11
C MET A 147 -2.55 -2.82 13.04
N PRO A 148 -1.76 -3.28 12.09
CA PRO A 148 -0.34 -2.93 11.98
C PRO A 148 -0.17 -1.55 11.32
N LEU A 149 -0.50 -0.49 12.05
CA LEU A 149 -0.32 0.87 11.53
C LEU A 149 1.14 1.16 11.19
N PRO A 150 1.40 1.97 10.17
CA PRO A 150 2.73 2.43 9.83
C PRO A 150 3.46 3.11 11.00
N PRO A 151 4.80 3.08 11.04
CA PRO A 151 5.57 3.56 12.19
C PRO A 151 5.47 5.07 12.46
N TYR A 152 5.03 5.86 11.48
CA TYR A 152 4.81 7.30 11.61
C TYR A 152 3.43 7.67 12.16
N ILE A 153 2.53 6.70 12.37
CA ILE A 153 1.26 6.88 13.07
C ILE A 153 1.45 6.46 14.52
N HIS A 154 1.36 7.43 15.42
CA HIS A 154 1.55 7.24 16.85
C HIS A 154 0.21 7.23 17.61
N GLU A 155 -0.84 7.76 16.99
CA GLU A 155 -2.17 7.78 17.55
C GLU A 155 -2.86 6.41 17.44
N GLU A 156 -3.60 6.04 18.48
CA GLU A 156 -4.37 4.81 18.50
C GLU A 156 -5.58 4.89 17.56
N LEU A 157 -5.73 3.89 16.72
CA LEU A 157 -6.87 3.79 15.82
C LEU A 157 -8.10 3.24 16.57
N LYS A 158 -9.07 4.11 16.86
CA LYS A 158 -10.29 3.74 17.59
C LYS A 158 -11.16 2.75 16.82
N GLU A 159 -11.23 2.88 15.51
CA GLU A 159 -12.05 2.04 14.63
C GLU A 159 -11.14 1.26 13.67
N LYS A 160 -10.95 -0.05 13.92
CA LYS A 160 -10.07 -0.92 13.11
C LYS A 160 -10.36 -0.82 11.60
N ASP A 161 -11.64 -0.72 11.22
CA ASP A 161 -12.08 -0.67 9.81
C ASP A 161 -11.68 0.63 9.08
N ARG A 162 -11.22 1.65 9.81
CA ARG A 162 -10.72 2.88 9.18
C ARG A 162 -9.39 2.65 8.46
N TYR A 163 -8.63 1.60 8.79
CA TYR A 163 -7.43 1.18 8.07
C TYR A 163 -7.70 0.02 7.11
N GLN A 164 -8.92 -0.06 6.57
CA GLN A 164 -9.34 -0.97 5.52
C GLN A 164 -10.06 -0.19 4.41
N THR A 165 -9.89 -0.62 3.16
CA THR A 165 -10.74 -0.14 2.07
C THR A 165 -12.14 -0.74 2.19
N VAL A 166 -13.17 -0.02 1.72
CA VAL A 166 -14.56 -0.54 1.72
C VAL A 166 -14.73 -1.78 0.82
N TYR A 167 -13.76 -2.06 -0.02
CA TYR A 167 -13.75 -3.21 -0.93
C TYR A 167 -12.66 -4.25 -0.58
N ALA A 168 -12.09 -4.21 0.62
CA ALA A 168 -11.12 -5.19 1.08
C ALA A 168 -11.75 -6.58 1.14
N LYS A 169 -11.10 -7.56 0.52
CA LYS A 169 -11.67 -8.91 0.35
C LYS A 169 -10.72 -10.04 0.77
N PHE A 170 -9.50 -10.04 0.28
CA PHE A 170 -8.56 -11.16 0.45
C PHE A 170 -7.55 -10.84 1.55
N GLN A 171 -7.62 -11.59 2.65
CA GLN A 171 -6.73 -11.45 3.81
C GLN A 171 -5.29 -11.83 3.45
N GLY A 172 -4.31 -11.17 4.08
CA GLY A 172 -2.89 -11.51 3.95
C GLY A 172 -1.96 -10.29 3.94
N SER A 173 -2.50 -9.07 3.96
CA SER A 173 -1.69 -7.85 3.91
C SER A 173 -1.31 -7.36 5.30
N ALA A 174 -0.06 -6.92 5.46
CA ALA A 174 0.41 -6.23 6.66
C ALA A 174 0.19 -4.70 6.61
N ALA A 175 -0.23 -4.15 5.47
CA ALA A 175 -0.56 -2.73 5.32
C ALA A 175 -1.72 -2.52 4.33
N ALA A 176 -2.49 -1.46 4.54
CA ALA A 176 -3.60 -1.12 3.65
C ALA A 176 -3.10 -0.46 2.35
N PRO A 177 -3.78 -0.67 1.21
CA PRO A 177 -3.58 0.12 0.00
C PRO A 177 -4.25 1.50 0.18
N THR A 178 -3.53 2.42 0.83
CA THR A 178 -4.09 3.62 1.47
C THR A 178 -4.77 4.61 0.52
N ALA A 179 -4.39 4.64 -0.76
CA ALA A 179 -5.11 5.42 -1.77
C ALA A 179 -6.58 4.96 -1.94
N GLY A 180 -6.86 3.70 -1.63
CA GLY A 180 -8.21 3.16 -1.62
C GLY A 180 -9.07 3.60 -0.45
N LEU A 181 -8.45 4.14 0.61
CA LEU A 181 -9.19 4.59 1.81
C LEU A 181 -10.06 5.81 1.56
N HIS A 182 -9.83 6.54 0.48
CA HIS A 182 -10.62 7.71 0.09
C HIS A 182 -11.99 7.34 -0.49
N PHE A 183 -12.18 6.11 -0.96
CA PHE A 183 -13.43 5.69 -1.57
C PHE A 183 -14.46 5.28 -0.52
N THR A 184 -15.72 5.63 -0.80
CA THR A 184 -16.91 5.12 -0.13
C THR A 184 -17.68 4.21 -1.09
N ASP A 185 -18.59 3.38 -0.57
CA ASP A 185 -19.46 2.55 -1.42
C ASP A 185 -20.34 3.41 -2.33
N GLU A 186 -20.86 4.54 -1.81
CA GLU A 186 -21.67 5.48 -2.57
C GLU A 186 -20.88 6.13 -3.72
N LEU A 187 -19.61 6.50 -3.48
CA LEU A 187 -18.76 7.05 -4.53
C LEU A 187 -18.44 6.01 -5.60
N LEU A 188 -18.14 4.79 -5.20
CA LEU A 188 -17.89 3.67 -6.14
C LEU A 188 -19.13 3.36 -6.99
N GLU A 189 -20.31 3.44 -6.40
CA GLU A 189 -21.56 3.24 -7.16
C GLU A 189 -21.78 4.37 -8.19
N LYS A 190 -21.57 5.63 -7.82
CA LYS A 190 -21.62 6.76 -8.77
C LYS A 190 -20.59 6.62 -9.90
N ILE A 191 -19.41 6.09 -9.60
CA ILE A 191 -18.37 5.81 -10.60
C ILE A 191 -18.87 4.76 -11.60
N ARG A 192 -19.50 3.64 -11.14
CA ARG A 192 -20.10 2.65 -12.02
C ARG A 192 -21.24 3.21 -12.86
N GLN A 193 -22.13 3.99 -12.25
CA GLN A 193 -23.23 4.63 -12.95
C GLN A 193 -22.77 5.61 -14.04
N LYS A 194 -21.59 6.20 -13.87
CA LYS A 194 -20.95 7.03 -14.90
C LYS A 194 -20.41 6.21 -16.07
N GLY A 195 -20.42 4.86 -16.01
CA GLY A 195 -19.90 3.98 -17.06
C GLY A 195 -18.40 3.70 -16.92
N VAL A 196 -17.84 3.86 -15.74
CA VAL A 196 -16.46 3.49 -15.43
C VAL A 196 -16.45 2.03 -14.95
N GLU A 197 -15.62 1.22 -15.58
CA GLU A 197 -15.43 -0.17 -15.16
C GLU A 197 -14.47 -0.25 -13.96
N ILE A 198 -14.71 -1.23 -13.08
CA ILE A 198 -13.84 -1.49 -11.93
C ILE A 198 -13.20 -2.86 -12.10
N ALA A 199 -11.87 -2.88 -12.07
CA ALA A 199 -11.05 -4.09 -12.04
C ALA A 199 -10.27 -4.17 -10.73
N ASN A 200 -9.86 -5.37 -10.35
CA ASN A 200 -9.13 -5.59 -9.12
C ASN A 200 -7.81 -6.33 -9.39
N VAL A 201 -6.81 -5.97 -8.61
CA VAL A 201 -5.63 -6.77 -8.35
C VAL A 201 -5.62 -7.12 -6.87
N THR A 202 -4.94 -8.18 -6.50
CA THR A 202 -4.66 -8.49 -5.09
C THR A 202 -3.16 -8.51 -4.92
N LEU A 203 -2.62 -7.54 -4.20
CA LEU A 203 -1.22 -7.51 -3.80
C LEU A 203 -1.19 -7.40 -2.28
N HIS A 204 -0.53 -8.35 -1.63
CA HIS A 204 -0.34 -8.31 -0.18
C HIS A 204 0.86 -7.43 0.16
N VAL A 205 0.54 -6.25 0.70
CA VAL A 205 1.56 -5.22 1.03
C VAL A 205 2.36 -5.66 2.25
N GLY A 206 3.65 -5.80 2.06
CA GLY A 206 4.61 -6.04 3.14
C GLY A 206 5.05 -4.75 3.83
N ILE A 207 5.63 -4.88 5.02
CA ILE A 207 6.17 -3.73 5.79
C ILE A 207 7.38 -3.09 5.11
N GLY A 208 8.00 -3.77 4.15
CA GLY A 208 9.08 -3.21 3.36
C GLY A 208 8.76 -1.85 2.73
N THR A 209 7.48 -1.60 2.41
CA THR A 209 6.98 -0.33 1.87
C THR A 209 7.26 0.88 2.79
N PHE A 210 7.41 0.64 4.10
CA PHE A 210 7.71 1.71 5.08
C PHE A 210 9.19 1.79 5.46
N ARG A 211 10.06 0.97 4.87
CA ARG A 211 11.50 1.06 5.13
C ARG A 211 12.10 2.20 4.33
N PRO A 212 12.92 3.06 4.97
CA PRO A 212 13.63 4.10 4.23
C PRO A 212 14.64 3.47 3.24
N VAL A 213 14.86 4.16 2.14
CA VAL A 213 15.95 3.84 1.22
C VAL A 213 17.28 4.08 1.94
N LYS A 214 18.20 3.10 1.90
CA LYS A 214 19.47 3.16 2.66
C LYS A 214 20.70 3.33 1.78
N VAL A 215 20.51 3.60 0.50
CA VAL A 215 21.58 3.81 -0.49
C VAL A 215 21.59 5.26 -0.93
N ASP A 216 22.74 5.74 -1.42
CA ASP A 216 22.87 7.11 -1.94
C ASP A 216 22.36 7.21 -3.37
N ASN A 217 22.65 6.21 -4.20
CA ASN A 217 22.22 6.15 -5.60
C ASN A 217 21.01 5.22 -5.74
N ILE A 218 19.96 5.71 -6.41
CA ILE A 218 18.70 4.97 -6.54
C ILE A 218 18.88 3.64 -7.28
N GLU A 219 19.82 3.56 -8.22
CA GLU A 219 20.09 2.36 -9.02
C GLU A 219 20.65 1.20 -8.18
N GLU A 220 21.18 1.49 -6.99
CA GLU A 220 21.69 0.49 -6.03
C GLU A 220 20.60 -0.06 -5.12
N HIS A 221 19.39 0.53 -5.16
CA HIS A 221 18.29 0.11 -4.30
C HIS A 221 17.63 -1.17 -4.83
N HIS A 222 17.51 -2.16 -3.94
CA HIS A 222 16.78 -3.40 -4.20
C HIS A 222 15.40 -3.33 -3.55
N MET A 223 14.36 -3.35 -4.39
CA MET A 223 12.98 -3.42 -3.90
C MET A 223 12.71 -4.79 -3.27
N HIS A 224 11.97 -4.78 -2.17
CA HIS A 224 11.41 -6.01 -1.59
C HIS A 224 10.38 -6.63 -2.53
N SER A 225 10.28 -7.95 -2.46
CA SER A 225 9.30 -8.72 -3.21
C SER A 225 7.95 -8.70 -2.50
N GLU A 226 6.86 -8.57 -3.27
CA GLU A 226 5.50 -8.62 -2.79
C GLU A 226 4.67 -9.55 -3.67
N HIS A 227 3.94 -10.45 -3.03
CA HIS A 227 3.10 -11.42 -3.71
C HIS A 227 1.80 -10.79 -4.21
N PHE A 228 1.43 -11.08 -5.46
CA PHE A 228 0.20 -10.59 -6.05
C PHE A 228 -0.43 -11.60 -7.00
N TYR A 229 -1.71 -11.42 -7.25
CA TYR A 229 -2.42 -12.10 -8.33
C TYR A 229 -3.46 -11.18 -8.99
N ILE A 230 -3.79 -11.49 -10.25
CA ILE A 230 -4.86 -10.86 -11.02
C ILE A 230 -5.68 -11.94 -11.72
N LYS A 231 -7.00 -11.83 -11.65
CA LYS A 231 -7.93 -12.80 -12.24
C LYS A 231 -8.25 -12.48 -13.69
N LYS A 232 -8.60 -13.51 -14.45
CA LYS A 232 -8.97 -13.41 -15.85
C LYS A 232 -10.03 -12.35 -16.14
N GLU A 233 -11.09 -12.27 -15.32
CA GLU A 233 -12.17 -11.29 -15.49
C GLU A 233 -11.70 -9.83 -15.42
N ASP A 234 -10.73 -9.55 -14.57
CA ASP A 234 -10.12 -8.21 -14.42
C ASP A 234 -9.11 -7.92 -15.53
N VAL A 235 -8.34 -8.93 -15.95
CA VAL A 235 -7.46 -8.88 -17.14
C VAL A 235 -8.24 -8.52 -18.39
N GLU A 236 -9.40 -9.15 -18.62
CA GLU A 236 -10.24 -8.88 -19.80
C GLU A 236 -10.70 -7.43 -19.85
N LYS A 237 -11.14 -6.83 -18.72
CA LYS A 237 -11.53 -5.41 -18.65
C LYS A 237 -10.37 -4.49 -19.03
N ILE A 238 -9.19 -4.73 -18.44
CA ILE A 238 -7.99 -3.92 -18.68
C ILE A 238 -7.57 -4.01 -20.14
N ASN A 239 -7.49 -5.22 -20.68
CA ASN A 239 -7.06 -5.47 -22.05
C ASN A 239 -8.04 -4.91 -23.09
N ASN A 240 -9.33 -4.98 -22.82
CA ASN A 240 -10.33 -4.38 -23.70
C ASN A 240 -10.20 -2.85 -23.70
N ALA A 241 -9.98 -2.24 -22.52
CA ALA A 241 -9.73 -0.82 -22.45
C ALA A 241 -8.50 -0.39 -23.26
N LYS A 242 -7.39 -1.13 -23.14
CA LYS A 242 -6.17 -0.84 -23.92
C LYS A 242 -6.39 -0.95 -25.41
N LYS A 243 -7.07 -2.01 -25.88
CA LYS A 243 -7.40 -2.22 -27.31
C LYS A 243 -8.29 -1.11 -27.89
N GLU A 244 -9.19 -0.58 -27.08
CA GLU A 244 -10.14 0.47 -27.46
C GLU A 244 -9.60 1.89 -27.22
N GLY A 245 -8.37 2.04 -26.74
CA GLY A 245 -7.76 3.35 -26.43
C GLY A 245 -8.42 4.06 -25.23
N ARG A 246 -9.09 3.32 -24.36
CA ARG A 246 -9.65 3.82 -23.10
C ARG A 246 -8.60 3.84 -22.01
N ARG A 247 -8.76 4.73 -21.04
CA ARG A 247 -7.76 4.91 -19.96
C ARG A 247 -7.83 3.78 -18.95
N VAL A 248 -6.66 3.33 -18.51
CA VAL A 248 -6.45 2.46 -17.35
C VAL A 248 -5.92 3.33 -16.21
N ILE A 249 -6.67 3.45 -15.12
CA ILE A 249 -6.38 4.31 -13.98
C ILE A 249 -6.07 3.43 -12.77
N ALA A 250 -4.83 3.50 -12.28
CA ALA A 250 -4.45 2.76 -11.07
C ALA A 250 -4.87 3.52 -9.80
N VAL A 251 -5.45 2.78 -8.84
CA VAL A 251 -5.69 3.27 -7.47
C VAL A 251 -4.59 2.73 -6.57
N GLY A 252 -3.68 3.61 -6.20
CA GLY A 252 -2.51 3.32 -5.38
C GLY A 252 -1.31 2.82 -6.18
N THR A 253 -0.15 3.06 -5.60
CA THR A 253 1.14 2.62 -6.15
C THR A 253 1.24 1.09 -6.20
N THR A 254 0.53 0.36 -5.35
CA THR A 254 0.43 -1.11 -5.38
C THR A 254 -0.22 -1.61 -6.66
N SER A 255 -1.39 -1.07 -7.05
CA SER A 255 -2.04 -1.42 -8.31
C SER A 255 -1.18 -1.04 -9.53
N CYS A 256 -0.54 0.13 -9.48
CA CYS A 256 0.40 0.56 -10.50
C CYS A 256 1.55 -0.45 -10.67
N ARG A 257 2.20 -0.84 -9.57
CA ARG A 257 3.33 -1.78 -9.60
C ARG A 257 2.93 -3.15 -10.15
N VAL A 258 1.77 -3.68 -9.77
CA VAL A 258 1.27 -4.94 -10.35
C VAL A 258 1.11 -4.80 -11.85
N LEU A 259 0.36 -3.80 -12.31
CA LEU A 259 0.07 -3.62 -13.73
C LEU A 259 1.35 -3.44 -14.56
N GLU A 260 2.28 -2.60 -14.09
CA GLU A 260 3.52 -2.34 -14.81
C GLU A 260 4.49 -3.54 -14.79
N SER A 261 4.42 -4.42 -13.79
CA SER A 261 5.27 -5.63 -13.74
C SER A 261 4.83 -6.72 -14.72
N ILE A 262 3.53 -6.79 -15.06
CA ILE A 262 2.99 -7.84 -15.93
C ILE A 262 2.60 -7.36 -17.33
N ALA A 263 2.69 -6.06 -17.58
CA ALA A 263 2.35 -5.49 -18.88
C ALA A 263 3.42 -5.79 -19.93
N ASP A 264 2.98 -6.26 -21.09
CA ASP A 264 3.82 -6.36 -22.29
C ASP A 264 4.10 -4.98 -22.92
N GLU A 265 4.82 -4.95 -24.02
CA GLU A 265 5.18 -3.71 -24.72
C GLU A 265 3.98 -2.98 -25.32
N ASN A 266 2.83 -3.63 -25.45
CA ASN A 266 1.57 -3.05 -25.91
C ASN A 266 0.66 -2.63 -24.73
N GLY A 267 1.13 -2.78 -23.50
CA GLY A 267 0.38 -2.49 -22.28
C GLY A 267 -0.68 -3.54 -21.92
N MET A 268 -0.65 -4.70 -22.58
CA MET A 268 -1.57 -5.81 -22.31
C MET A 268 -1.06 -6.59 -21.09
N VAL A 269 -1.99 -7.02 -20.25
CA VAL A 269 -1.70 -7.81 -19.06
C VAL A 269 -2.18 -9.25 -19.19
N LYS A 270 -1.66 -10.15 -18.38
CA LYS A 270 -2.05 -11.57 -18.33
C LYS A 270 -2.53 -11.98 -16.95
N GLU A 271 -3.42 -12.98 -16.90
CA GLU A 271 -3.75 -13.66 -15.65
C GLU A 271 -2.48 -14.32 -15.09
N THR A 272 -2.17 -14.01 -13.86
CA THR A 272 -0.97 -14.54 -13.21
C THR A 272 -1.07 -14.45 -11.69
N GLU A 273 -0.28 -15.28 -11.02
CA GLU A 273 0.02 -15.23 -9.59
C GLU A 273 1.53 -15.37 -9.44
N GLU A 274 2.18 -14.31 -9.01
CA GLU A 274 3.63 -14.22 -8.91
C GLU A 274 4.06 -13.12 -7.93
N ASP A 275 5.36 -12.95 -7.79
CA ASP A 275 5.95 -11.91 -6.97
C ASP A 275 6.45 -10.74 -7.82
N THR A 276 6.35 -9.52 -7.32
CA THR A 276 6.94 -8.34 -7.96
C THR A 276 7.92 -7.64 -7.05
N SER A 277 9.08 -7.32 -7.60
CA SER A 277 10.09 -6.44 -7.02
C SER A 277 10.35 -5.22 -7.92
N ILE A 278 9.39 -4.86 -8.76
CA ILE A 278 9.55 -3.75 -9.70
C ILE A 278 9.85 -2.44 -8.95
N PHE A 279 10.91 -1.77 -9.37
CA PHE A 279 11.30 -0.46 -8.89
C PHE A 279 11.14 0.57 -10.01
N ILE A 280 10.18 1.47 -9.84
CA ILE A 280 9.83 2.49 -10.82
C ILE A 280 10.40 3.83 -10.35
N TYR A 281 11.26 4.45 -11.18
CA TYR A 281 11.89 5.75 -10.95
C TYR A 281 12.05 6.51 -12.27
N PRO A 282 12.39 7.80 -12.28
CA PRO A 282 12.51 8.60 -13.50
C PRO A 282 13.39 7.95 -14.56
N GLY A 283 12.83 7.87 -15.78
CA GLY A 283 13.38 7.10 -16.91
C GLY A 283 12.56 5.85 -17.23
N TYR A 284 11.73 5.37 -16.30
CA TYR A 284 10.79 4.28 -16.56
C TYR A 284 9.72 4.70 -17.57
N LYS A 285 9.41 3.82 -18.51
CA LYS A 285 8.34 4.03 -19.51
C LYS A 285 7.13 3.21 -19.10
N PHE A 286 6.08 3.89 -18.67
CA PHE A 286 4.82 3.24 -18.31
C PHE A 286 4.17 2.60 -19.53
N LYS A 287 3.69 1.37 -19.36
CA LYS A 287 3.13 0.54 -20.42
C LYS A 287 1.61 0.42 -20.30
N CYS A 288 1.14 0.20 -19.09
CA CYS A 288 -0.27 -0.13 -18.83
C CYS A 288 -1.08 1.07 -18.36
N ILE A 289 -0.63 1.77 -17.32
CA ILE A 289 -1.43 2.83 -16.71
C ILE A 289 -1.37 4.15 -17.48
N ASP A 290 -2.52 4.82 -17.53
CA ASP A 290 -2.66 6.15 -18.15
C ASP A 290 -2.77 7.25 -17.09
N ALA A 291 -3.25 6.92 -15.88
CA ALA A 291 -3.38 7.84 -14.75
C ALA A 291 -3.24 7.10 -13.42
N LEU A 292 -2.99 7.85 -12.35
CA LEU A 292 -2.77 7.30 -11.01
C LEU A 292 -3.48 8.15 -9.96
N ILE A 293 -4.26 7.49 -9.08
CA ILE A 293 -4.76 8.06 -7.83
C ILE A 293 -3.85 7.54 -6.72
N THR A 294 -3.28 8.44 -5.91
CA THR A 294 -2.36 8.07 -4.85
C THR A 294 -2.39 9.06 -3.68
N ASN A 295 -1.79 8.71 -2.53
CA ASN A 295 -1.55 9.65 -1.44
C ASN A 295 -0.27 10.46 -1.69
N PHE A 296 -0.01 11.46 -0.85
CA PHE A 296 1.30 12.10 -0.78
C PHE A 296 2.31 11.20 -0.06
N HIS A 297 3.53 11.17 -0.56
CA HIS A 297 4.58 10.23 -0.14
C HIS A 297 5.72 10.93 0.63
N LEU A 298 6.49 10.14 1.40
CA LEU A 298 7.65 10.60 2.16
C LEU A 298 8.74 11.20 1.26
N PRO A 299 9.50 12.19 1.77
CA PRO A 299 10.78 12.54 1.17
C PRO A 299 11.65 11.31 0.97
N GLU A 300 12.41 11.28 -0.12
CA GLU A 300 13.40 10.23 -0.42
C GLU A 300 12.83 8.81 -0.55
N SER A 301 11.49 8.67 -0.65
CA SER A 301 10.83 7.36 -0.76
C SER A 301 10.78 6.84 -2.20
N THR A 302 10.78 5.51 -2.34
CA THR A 302 10.57 4.84 -3.64
C THR A 302 9.24 5.23 -4.29
N LEU A 303 8.23 5.57 -3.48
CA LEU A 303 6.91 5.99 -3.97
C LEU A 303 6.92 7.40 -4.55
N LEU A 304 7.71 8.32 -3.97
CA LEU A 304 7.93 9.65 -4.55
C LEU A 304 8.69 9.54 -5.88
N MET A 305 9.63 8.58 -5.99
CA MET A 305 10.33 8.28 -7.23
C MET A 305 9.37 7.76 -8.31
N LEU A 306 8.42 6.89 -7.96
CA LEU A 306 7.40 6.36 -8.88
C LEU A 306 6.51 7.48 -9.44
N VAL A 307 5.95 8.36 -8.60
CA VAL A 307 5.11 9.46 -9.09
C VAL A 307 5.93 10.47 -9.90
N SER A 308 7.20 10.66 -9.56
CA SER A 308 8.14 11.47 -10.33
C SER A 308 8.46 10.87 -11.70
N ALA A 309 8.50 9.54 -11.81
CA ALA A 309 8.63 8.86 -13.10
C ALA A 309 7.38 9.09 -13.98
N LEU A 310 6.18 9.11 -13.38
CA LEU A 310 4.93 9.25 -14.11
C LEU A 310 4.69 10.68 -14.63
N ALA A 311 4.97 11.70 -13.84
CA ALA A 311 4.61 13.09 -14.17
C ALA A 311 5.80 14.00 -14.48
N GLY A 312 7.01 13.52 -14.26
CA GLY A 312 8.24 14.29 -14.32
C GLY A 312 8.64 14.82 -12.95
N LYS A 313 9.92 14.64 -12.61
CA LYS A 313 10.47 14.97 -11.29
C LYS A 313 10.21 16.42 -10.88
N GLU A 314 10.56 17.38 -11.72
CA GLU A 314 10.41 18.81 -11.43
C GLU A 314 8.94 19.17 -11.12
N PHE A 315 8.02 18.71 -11.95
CA PHE A 315 6.59 18.97 -11.76
C PHE A 315 6.04 18.38 -10.45
N ILE A 316 6.46 17.16 -10.11
CA ILE A 316 6.07 16.52 -8.84
C ILE A 316 6.66 17.26 -7.65
N MET A 317 7.95 17.62 -7.68
CA MET A 317 8.57 18.33 -6.56
C MET A 317 7.89 19.68 -6.31
N ASN A 318 7.58 20.46 -7.36
CA ASN A 318 6.82 21.70 -7.26
C ASN A 318 5.41 21.47 -6.67
N ALA A 319 4.72 20.40 -7.11
CA ALA A 319 3.40 20.05 -6.57
C ALA A 319 3.46 19.67 -5.07
N TYR A 320 4.52 19.01 -4.63
CA TYR A 320 4.74 18.67 -3.21
C TYR A 320 5.05 19.91 -2.36
N GLU A 321 5.86 20.85 -2.87
CA GLU A 321 6.09 22.14 -2.21
C GLU A 321 4.78 22.95 -2.08
N GLU A 322 3.96 22.96 -3.13
CA GLU A 322 2.64 23.58 -3.11
C GLU A 322 1.72 22.88 -2.10
N ALA A 323 1.72 21.55 -2.04
CA ALA A 323 0.94 20.78 -1.07
C ALA A 323 1.33 21.12 0.38
N VAL A 324 2.61 21.28 0.68
CA VAL A 324 3.11 21.70 1.99
C VAL A 324 2.61 23.12 2.32
N LYS A 325 2.76 24.07 1.38
CA LYS A 325 2.31 25.45 1.52
C LYS A 325 0.79 25.55 1.75
N GLU A 326 0.04 24.76 1.03
CA GLU A 326 -1.42 24.67 1.11
C GLU A 326 -1.91 23.78 2.26
N LYS A 327 -0.98 23.26 3.09
CA LYS A 327 -1.27 22.42 4.26
C LYS A 327 -2.12 21.21 3.93
N TYR A 328 -1.76 20.48 2.88
CA TYR A 328 -2.28 19.14 2.64
C TYR A 328 -1.82 18.20 3.75
N ARG A 329 -2.61 17.18 3.99
CA ARG A 329 -2.27 16.10 4.92
C ARG A 329 -1.51 15.01 4.16
N PHE A 330 -0.46 14.48 4.76
CA PHE A 330 0.44 13.53 4.12
C PHE A 330 0.27 12.11 4.64
N PHE A 331 0.68 11.12 3.85
CA PHE A 331 0.72 9.68 4.10
C PHE A 331 -0.62 8.98 4.17
N SER A 332 -0.65 7.84 4.93
CA SER A 332 -1.73 6.84 4.92
C SER A 332 -3.13 7.39 5.16
N PHE A 333 -3.26 8.34 6.09
CA PHE A 333 -4.53 9.01 6.40
C PHE A 333 -4.60 10.44 5.86
N GLY A 334 -3.66 10.78 5.00
CA GLY A 334 -3.57 12.09 4.37
C GLY A 334 -4.56 12.29 3.23
N ASP A 335 -4.26 13.30 2.43
CA ASP A 335 -5.01 13.68 1.25
C ASP A 335 -4.53 12.92 0.00
N ALA A 336 -5.22 13.09 -1.11
CA ALA A 336 -4.97 12.38 -2.35
C ALA A 336 -4.42 13.27 -3.45
N MET A 337 -3.73 12.63 -4.41
CA MET A 337 -3.39 13.18 -5.72
C MET A 337 -4.06 12.37 -6.82
N PHE A 338 -4.46 13.02 -7.90
CA PHE A 338 -4.82 12.40 -9.16
C PHE A 338 -3.90 12.91 -10.26
N ILE A 339 -3.05 12.04 -10.78
CA ILE A 339 -2.05 12.33 -11.79
C ILE A 339 -2.57 11.82 -13.14
N GLN A 340 -2.93 12.72 -14.07
CA GLN A 340 -3.53 12.39 -15.36
C GLN A 340 -2.81 13.00 -16.57
#